data_0ab8f3491bdf1ef8e2d8b3097e75113c
#
_entry.id   0ab8f3491bdf1ef8e2d8b3097e75113c
#
_cell.length_a   1.000
_cell.length_b   1.000
_cell.length_c   1.000
_cell.angle_alpha   90.00
_cell.angle_beta   90.00
_cell.angle_gamma   90.00
#
_symmetry.space_group_name_H-M   'P 1'
#
loop_
_entity.id
_entity.type
_entity.pdbx_description
1 polymer ?
#
loop_
_entity_poly.entity_id
_entity_poly.type
_entity_poly.pdbx_seq_one_letter_code
_entity_poly.pdbx_strand_id
1 'polypeptide(L)'
;MPDFINSEYSVEKLFPAGTAFSFEGKKYHVVLCGKPRPSQGECKTDVYIKGVTSDKKDTVELKISVKQQNADFLENKMSLDRACEIFGKDASDIIKRCLLSIQDCFVADYLVYFKGCGKTEAHTMKLGWKFELLNKLSGEKSGVLELTEEQKYVVFAGI
;
A
#
# COMPACT_ATOMS: atom_id res chain seq x y z
N MET A 1 -11.28 -10.12 17.78
CA MET A 1 -10.99 -10.12 16.33
C MET A 1 -9.89 -9.10 16.09
N PRO A 2 -8.97 -9.34 15.18
CA PRO A 2 -7.95 -8.32 14.87
C PRO A 2 -8.62 -7.02 14.37
N ASP A 3 -8.08 -5.87 14.76
CA ASP A 3 -8.67 -4.55 14.47
C ASP A 3 -8.83 -4.22 12.98
N PHE A 4 -8.02 -4.84 12.10
CA PHE A 4 -8.11 -4.63 10.66
C PHE A 4 -9.41 -5.19 10.05
N ILE A 5 -9.93 -6.33 10.53
CA ILE A 5 -11.22 -6.89 10.09
C ILE A 5 -12.36 -5.94 10.44
N ASN A 6 -12.29 -5.31 11.59
CA ASN A 6 -13.27 -4.31 12.01
C ASN A 6 -13.23 -3.06 11.12
N SER A 7 -12.04 -2.65 10.66
CA SER A 7 -11.87 -1.50 9.78
C SER A 7 -12.45 -1.76 8.39
N GLU A 8 -12.16 -2.92 7.77
CA GLU A 8 -12.75 -3.33 6.49
C GLU A 8 -14.28 -3.38 6.58
N TYR A 9 -14.81 -4.02 7.61
CA TYR A 9 -16.26 -4.13 7.83
C TYR A 9 -16.93 -2.77 8.08
N SER A 10 -16.24 -1.85 8.72
CA SER A 10 -16.74 -0.49 8.92
C SER A 10 -16.89 0.26 7.58
N VAL A 11 -15.95 0.06 6.65
CA VAL A 11 -16.04 0.63 5.30
C VAL A 11 -17.19 -0.01 4.52
N GLU A 12 -17.33 -1.34 4.55
CA GLU A 12 -18.46 -2.03 3.88
C GLU A 12 -19.83 -1.52 4.37
N LYS A 13 -19.96 -1.25 5.66
CA LYS A 13 -21.21 -0.73 6.24
C LYS A 13 -21.61 0.67 5.75
N LEU A 14 -20.69 1.43 5.22
CA LEU A 14 -20.99 2.75 4.65
C LEU A 14 -21.66 2.64 3.28
N PHE A 15 -21.55 1.47 2.62
CA PHE A 15 -22.00 1.25 1.26
C PHE A 15 -23.00 0.08 1.10
N PRO A 16 -24.09 0.04 1.89
CA PRO A 16 -25.12 -0.96 1.65
C PRO A 16 -25.76 -0.78 0.28
N ALA A 17 -26.25 -1.86 -0.31
CA ALA A 17 -26.91 -1.82 -1.61
C ALA A 17 -28.03 -0.78 -1.64
N GLY A 18 -28.08 0.01 -2.69
CA GLY A 18 -29.00 1.14 -2.85
C GLY A 18 -28.51 2.47 -2.29
N THR A 19 -27.44 2.50 -1.49
CA THR A 19 -26.87 3.75 -0.99
C THR A 19 -26.36 4.60 -2.14
N ALA A 20 -26.67 5.92 -2.10
CA ALA A 20 -26.15 6.87 -3.08
C ALA A 20 -24.80 7.43 -2.61
N PHE A 21 -23.85 7.55 -3.54
CA PHE A 21 -22.58 8.24 -3.33
C PHE A 21 -22.19 9.07 -4.57
N SER A 22 -21.28 10.02 -4.38
CA SER A 22 -20.76 10.83 -5.47
C SER A 22 -19.29 10.48 -5.73
N PHE A 23 -18.96 10.31 -6.98
CA PHE A 23 -17.58 10.07 -7.42
C PHE A 23 -17.35 10.80 -8.74
N GLU A 24 -16.26 11.58 -8.83
CA GLU A 24 -15.90 12.40 -10.00
C GLU A 24 -17.07 13.26 -10.53
N GLY A 25 -17.82 13.89 -9.62
CA GLY A 25 -18.93 14.78 -9.95
C GLY A 25 -20.22 14.08 -10.43
N LYS A 26 -20.23 12.73 -10.48
CA LYS A 26 -21.42 11.95 -10.84
C LYS A 26 -22.00 11.26 -9.61
N LYS A 27 -23.33 11.05 -9.60
CA LYS A 27 -24.05 10.36 -8.53
C LYS A 27 -24.34 8.92 -8.94
N TYR A 28 -23.92 7.99 -8.09
CA TYR A 28 -24.10 6.55 -8.27
C TYR A 28 -24.91 5.95 -7.14
N HIS A 29 -25.51 4.79 -7.39
CA HIS A 29 -26.14 3.95 -6.38
C HIS A 29 -25.39 2.61 -6.29
N VAL A 30 -25.08 2.18 -5.08
CA VAL A 30 -24.39 0.91 -4.83
C VAL A 30 -25.27 -0.25 -5.29
N VAL A 31 -24.74 -1.09 -6.16
CA VAL A 31 -25.39 -2.35 -6.58
C VAL A 31 -24.70 -3.57 -5.95
N LEU A 32 -23.42 -3.44 -5.62
CA LEU A 32 -22.64 -4.49 -4.97
C LEU A 32 -21.57 -3.85 -4.08
N CYS A 33 -21.43 -4.35 -2.86
CA CYS A 33 -20.34 -4.04 -1.96
C CYS A 33 -19.91 -5.30 -1.22
N GLY A 34 -18.61 -5.53 -1.08
CA GLY A 34 -18.06 -6.65 -0.31
C GLY A 34 -16.61 -6.95 -0.61
N LYS A 35 -16.03 -7.88 0.14
CA LYS A 35 -14.65 -8.35 -0.07
C LYS A 35 -14.59 -9.32 -1.24
N PRO A 36 -13.78 -9.02 -2.29
CA PRO A 36 -13.64 -9.93 -3.42
C PRO A 36 -12.90 -11.21 -2.98
N ARG A 37 -13.34 -12.35 -3.55
CA ARG A 37 -12.73 -13.66 -3.33
C ARG A 37 -12.32 -14.25 -4.68
N PRO A 38 -11.10 -13.95 -5.16
CA PRO A 38 -10.63 -14.53 -6.41
C PRO A 38 -10.46 -16.04 -6.28
N SER A 39 -10.62 -16.75 -7.37
CA SER A 39 -10.44 -18.21 -7.41
C SER A 39 -8.96 -18.63 -7.28
N GLN A 40 -8.05 -17.73 -7.56
CA GLN A 40 -6.60 -17.93 -7.44
C GLN A 40 -5.91 -16.65 -6.94
N GLY A 41 -4.88 -16.85 -6.09
CA GLY A 41 -4.05 -15.78 -5.58
C GLY A 41 -4.71 -14.97 -4.43
N GLU A 42 -3.97 -13.98 -3.94
CA GLU A 42 -4.42 -13.05 -2.91
C GLU A 42 -5.01 -11.78 -3.54
N CYS A 43 -6.19 -11.39 -3.08
CA CYS A 43 -6.80 -10.14 -3.52
C CYS A 43 -6.23 -8.97 -2.72
N LYS A 44 -5.64 -8.00 -3.40
CA LYS A 44 -5.14 -6.77 -2.79
C LYS A 44 -6.26 -5.75 -2.45
N THR A 45 -7.48 -6.01 -2.92
CA THR A 45 -8.65 -5.17 -2.66
C THR A 45 -9.33 -5.65 -1.40
N ASP A 46 -9.45 -4.78 -0.41
CA ASP A 46 -10.10 -5.10 0.86
C ASP A 46 -11.61 -4.93 0.76
N VAL A 47 -12.09 -3.86 0.09
CA VAL A 47 -13.51 -3.61 -0.17
C VAL A 47 -13.69 -3.25 -1.64
N TYR A 48 -14.57 -3.97 -2.31
CA TYR A 48 -14.99 -3.71 -3.69
C TYR A 48 -16.40 -3.13 -3.69
N ILE A 49 -16.59 -2.03 -4.41
CA ILE A 49 -17.88 -1.38 -4.57
C ILE A 49 -18.17 -1.22 -6.06
N LYS A 50 -19.36 -1.65 -6.46
CA LYS A 50 -19.89 -1.38 -7.80
C LYS A 50 -21.09 -0.46 -7.68
N GLY A 51 -21.03 0.68 -8.37
CA GLY A 51 -22.09 1.65 -8.44
C GLY A 51 -22.59 1.86 -9.86
N VAL A 52 -23.87 2.22 -9.99
CA VAL A 52 -24.49 2.61 -11.27
C VAL A 52 -25.23 3.92 -11.12
N THR A 53 -25.28 4.71 -12.19
CA THR A 53 -26.11 5.92 -12.24
C THR A 53 -27.59 5.56 -12.26
N SER A 54 -28.47 6.50 -11.88
CA SER A 54 -29.92 6.26 -11.83
C SER A 54 -30.52 5.85 -13.18
N ASP A 55 -29.94 6.33 -14.28
CA ASP A 55 -30.31 5.95 -15.66
C ASP A 55 -29.63 4.66 -16.15
N LYS A 56 -28.78 4.06 -15.31
CA LYS A 56 -28.01 2.82 -15.57
C LYS A 56 -27.07 2.88 -16.78
N LYS A 57 -26.71 4.10 -17.23
CA LYS A 57 -25.79 4.27 -18.36
C LYS A 57 -24.33 4.17 -17.95
N ASP A 58 -24.00 4.71 -16.77
CA ASP A 58 -22.63 4.70 -16.26
C ASP A 58 -22.51 3.71 -15.10
N THR A 59 -21.39 3.00 -15.10
CA THR A 59 -21.00 2.11 -14.00
C THR A 59 -19.63 2.54 -13.50
N VAL A 60 -19.44 2.50 -12.17
CA VAL A 60 -18.14 2.70 -11.53
C VAL A 60 -17.79 1.50 -10.68
N GLU A 61 -16.54 1.11 -10.70
CA GLU A 61 -15.97 0.08 -9.82
C GLU A 61 -14.86 0.70 -8.97
N LEU A 62 -15.07 0.69 -7.65
CA LEU A 62 -14.09 1.17 -6.69
C LEU A 62 -13.44 -0.02 -6.00
N LYS A 63 -12.11 -0.07 -6.05
CA LYS A 63 -11.28 -1.09 -5.39
C LYS A 63 -10.55 -0.41 -4.25
N ILE A 64 -11.04 -0.59 -3.04
CA ILE A 64 -10.54 0.11 -1.85
C ILE A 64 -9.57 -0.80 -1.10
N SER A 65 -8.38 -0.29 -0.80
CA SER A 65 -7.47 -0.90 0.17
C SER A 65 -7.54 -0.11 1.47
N VAL A 66 -7.88 -0.77 2.56
CA VAL A 66 -8.04 -0.16 3.87
C VAL A 66 -6.70 -0.17 4.59
N LYS A 67 -6.22 1.02 4.97
CA LYS A 67 -4.99 1.17 5.76
C LYS A 67 -5.34 1.75 7.12
N GLN A 68 -4.87 1.08 8.17
CA GLN A 68 -4.99 1.62 9.52
C GLN A 68 -4.01 2.79 9.71
N GLN A 69 -4.32 3.70 10.63
CA GLN A 69 -3.49 4.86 10.92
C GLN A 69 -2.05 4.48 11.36
N ASN A 70 -1.87 3.31 11.94
CA ASN A 70 -0.59 2.77 12.38
C ASN A 70 0.07 1.84 11.34
N ALA A 71 -0.45 1.75 10.12
CA ALA A 71 0.15 0.94 9.07
C ALA A 71 1.55 1.46 8.72
N ASP A 72 2.51 0.54 8.59
CA ASP A 72 3.89 0.88 8.24
C ASP A 72 4.06 1.10 6.73
N PHE A 73 3.19 0.51 5.91
CA PHE A 73 3.29 0.54 4.46
C PHE A 73 2.07 1.19 3.83
N LEU A 74 2.31 2.10 2.88
CA LEU A 74 1.27 2.62 1.98
C LEU A 74 0.96 1.59 0.89
N GLU A 75 2.01 1.06 0.26
CA GLU A 75 1.97 -0.09 -0.65
C GLU A 75 3.04 -1.08 -0.20
N ASN A 76 2.66 -2.34 0.04
CA ASN A 76 3.53 -3.32 0.70
C ASN A 76 4.82 -3.60 -0.08
N LYS A 77 4.76 -3.66 -1.40
CA LYS A 77 5.91 -3.80 -2.30
C LYS A 77 5.55 -3.21 -3.65
N MET A 78 6.50 -2.49 -4.24
CA MET A 78 6.35 -2.02 -5.61
C MET A 78 7.65 -2.24 -6.39
N SER A 79 7.54 -2.45 -7.69
CA SER A 79 8.67 -2.45 -8.60
C SER A 79 9.14 -1.02 -8.88
N LEU A 80 10.35 -0.88 -9.43
CA LEU A 80 10.82 0.42 -9.89
C LEU A 80 9.90 1.01 -10.98
N ASP A 81 9.39 0.18 -11.88
CA ASP A 81 8.45 0.61 -12.92
C ASP A 81 7.18 1.19 -12.29
N ARG A 82 6.63 0.51 -11.29
CA ARG A 82 5.47 1.03 -10.55
C ARG A 82 5.78 2.34 -9.81
N ALA A 83 6.96 2.47 -9.23
CA ALA A 83 7.38 3.74 -8.61
C ALA A 83 7.48 4.86 -9.65
N CYS A 84 7.96 4.58 -10.86
CA CYS A 84 7.98 5.53 -11.96
C CYS A 84 6.59 5.89 -12.48
N GLU A 85 5.64 4.96 -12.48
CA GLU A 85 4.22 5.26 -12.81
C GLU A 85 3.61 6.24 -11.81
N ILE A 86 3.85 6.03 -10.49
CA ILE A 86 3.28 6.85 -9.42
C ILE A 86 3.96 8.22 -9.34
N PHE A 87 5.30 8.23 -9.33
CA PHE A 87 6.09 9.44 -9.04
C PHE A 87 6.69 10.09 -10.30
N GLY A 88 6.48 9.48 -11.47
CA GLY A 88 7.02 10.00 -12.73
C GLY A 88 8.54 10.11 -12.69
N LYS A 89 9.06 11.22 -13.23
CA LYS A 89 10.49 11.52 -13.29
C LYS A 89 11.16 11.67 -11.90
N ASP A 90 10.39 11.95 -10.87
CA ASP A 90 10.90 12.18 -9.51
C ASP A 90 11.18 10.88 -8.75
N ALA A 91 10.72 9.72 -9.25
CA ALA A 91 10.88 8.42 -8.58
C ALA A 91 12.32 8.12 -8.18
N SER A 92 13.26 8.31 -9.11
CA SER A 92 14.68 8.04 -8.89
C SER A 92 15.28 8.94 -7.81
N ASP A 93 14.94 10.21 -7.81
CA ASP A 93 15.47 11.20 -6.83
C ASP A 93 14.88 10.99 -5.45
N ILE A 94 13.59 10.63 -5.35
CA ILE A 94 12.94 10.26 -4.09
C ILE A 94 13.65 9.05 -3.48
N ILE A 95 13.81 7.97 -4.25
CA ILE A 95 14.47 6.74 -3.78
C ILE A 95 15.91 7.04 -3.36
N LYS A 96 16.68 7.76 -4.18
CA LYS A 96 18.08 8.12 -3.89
C LYS A 96 18.22 8.93 -2.60
N ARG A 97 17.39 9.96 -2.43
CA ARG A 97 17.40 10.81 -1.23
C ARG A 97 17.09 10.00 0.03
N CYS A 98 16.05 9.15 -0.03
CA CYS A 98 15.67 8.30 1.10
C CYS A 98 16.76 7.26 1.42
N LEU A 99 17.43 6.69 0.40
CA LEU A 99 18.56 5.77 0.61
C LEU A 99 19.75 6.44 1.27
N LEU A 100 20.10 7.65 0.85
CA LEU A 100 21.20 8.41 1.44
C LEU A 100 20.97 8.70 2.92
N SER A 101 19.72 8.91 3.35
CA SER A 101 19.39 9.17 4.75
C SER A 101 19.61 7.96 5.69
N ILE A 102 19.70 6.74 5.14
CA ILE A 102 19.91 5.50 5.90
C ILE A 102 21.17 4.74 5.52
N GLN A 103 22.07 5.35 4.73
CA GLN A 103 23.25 4.64 4.21
C GLN A 103 24.14 4.06 5.33
N ASP A 104 24.27 4.74 6.46
CA ASP A 104 25.11 4.28 7.58
C ASP A 104 24.58 2.98 8.20
N CYS A 105 23.27 2.73 8.15
CA CYS A 105 22.66 1.48 8.58
C CYS A 105 23.14 0.28 7.74
N PHE A 106 23.49 0.50 6.47
CA PHE A 106 24.02 -0.55 5.59
C PHE A 106 25.51 -0.76 5.80
N VAL A 107 26.25 0.29 6.08
CA VAL A 107 27.71 0.19 6.37
C VAL A 107 27.95 -0.60 7.66
N ALA A 108 27.10 -0.41 8.65
CA ALA A 108 27.19 -1.12 9.93
C ALA A 108 26.67 -2.58 9.91
N ASP A 109 26.11 -3.05 8.78
CA ASP A 109 25.48 -4.38 8.72
C ASP A 109 26.51 -5.51 8.60
N TYR A 110 26.21 -6.64 9.24
CA TYR A 110 27.07 -7.83 9.18
C TYR A 110 26.90 -8.53 7.83
N LEU A 111 28.03 -8.86 7.19
CA LEU A 111 28.05 -9.67 5.96
C LEU A 111 28.08 -11.18 6.25
N VAL A 112 28.58 -11.58 7.42
CA VAL A 112 28.72 -12.98 7.82
C VAL A 112 28.03 -13.20 9.16
N TYR A 113 27.13 -14.15 9.22
CA TYR A 113 26.42 -14.56 10.42
C TYR A 113 27.07 -15.81 11.01
N PHE A 114 27.93 -15.67 12.02
CA PHE A 114 28.56 -16.80 12.73
C PHE A 114 27.60 -17.57 13.63
N LYS A 115 26.52 -16.90 14.08
CA LYS A 115 25.44 -17.49 14.86
C LYS A 115 24.10 -17.28 14.15
N GLY A 116 23.17 -18.20 14.33
CA GLY A 116 21.81 -18.04 13.80
C GLY A 116 21.12 -16.78 14.36
N CYS A 117 20.37 -16.09 13.52
CA CYS A 117 19.59 -14.92 13.89
C CYS A 117 18.22 -14.96 13.22
N GLY A 118 17.16 -15.08 14.00
CA GLY A 118 15.82 -15.25 13.46
C GLY A 118 15.70 -16.49 12.58
N LYS A 119 15.37 -16.30 11.28
CA LYS A 119 15.30 -17.39 10.29
C LYS A 119 16.62 -17.64 9.54
N THR A 120 17.68 -16.88 9.85
CA THR A 120 18.99 -17.02 9.21
C THR A 120 19.81 -18.04 9.98
N GLU A 121 20.28 -19.07 9.29
CA GLU A 121 21.12 -20.10 9.88
C GLU A 121 22.53 -19.59 10.21
N ALA A 122 23.20 -20.22 11.16
CA ALA A 122 24.60 -19.94 11.46
C ALA A 122 25.49 -20.19 10.23
N HIS A 123 26.60 -19.47 10.15
CA HIS A 123 27.56 -19.53 9.03
C HIS A 123 27.01 -19.12 7.67
N THR A 124 25.92 -18.35 7.65
CA THR A 124 25.34 -17.81 6.43
C THR A 124 26.05 -16.51 6.05
N MET A 125 26.39 -16.36 4.78
CA MET A 125 26.87 -15.11 4.21
C MET A 125 25.71 -14.32 3.60
N LYS A 126 25.62 -13.03 3.91
CA LYS A 126 24.64 -12.11 3.33
C LYS A 126 25.22 -11.45 2.08
N LEU A 127 24.61 -11.65 0.93
CA LEU A 127 25.04 -11.10 -0.35
C LEU A 127 24.21 -9.90 -0.80
N GLY A 128 23.74 -9.09 0.11
CA GLY A 128 22.96 -7.88 -0.20
C GLY A 128 22.16 -7.36 0.97
N TRP A 129 21.43 -6.29 0.70
CA TRP A 129 20.59 -5.64 1.69
C TRP A 129 19.16 -5.55 1.21
N LYS A 130 18.23 -5.59 2.16
CA LYS A 130 16.85 -5.22 1.98
C LYS A 130 16.62 -3.94 2.79
N PHE A 131 16.02 -2.94 2.18
CA PHE A 131 15.58 -1.72 2.84
C PHE A 131 14.10 -1.48 2.58
N GLU A 132 13.50 -0.62 3.37
CA GLU A 132 12.08 -0.28 3.29
C GLU A 132 11.91 1.23 3.38
N LEU A 133 11.06 1.80 2.52
CA LEU A 133 10.62 3.18 2.58
C LEU A 133 9.20 3.21 3.13
N LEU A 134 9.02 3.87 4.25
CA LEU A 134 7.81 3.82 5.05
C LEU A 134 7.26 5.23 5.28
N ASN A 135 5.98 5.32 5.60
CA ASN A 135 5.35 6.57 6.03
C ASN A 135 5.82 7.02 7.44
N LYS A 136 6.48 6.14 8.17
CA LYS A 136 7.11 6.40 9.48
C LYS A 136 8.33 5.51 9.65
N LEU A 137 9.23 5.86 10.56
CA LEU A 137 10.38 5.01 10.87
C LEU A 137 9.92 3.70 11.54
N SER A 138 10.44 2.58 11.04
CA SER A 138 10.20 1.25 11.57
C SER A 138 11.39 0.33 11.29
N GLY A 139 12.13 -0.03 12.33
CA GLY A 139 13.32 -0.88 12.22
C GLY A 139 14.58 -0.14 11.75
N GLU A 140 15.69 -0.87 11.72
CA GLU A 140 17.05 -0.33 11.53
C GLU A 140 17.34 0.13 10.09
N LYS A 141 16.68 -0.49 9.09
CA LYS A 141 16.89 -0.19 7.66
C LYS A 141 15.64 0.38 7.02
N SER A 142 14.92 1.18 7.78
CA SER A 142 13.78 1.93 7.28
C SER A 142 14.13 3.41 7.11
N GLY A 143 13.70 4.00 6.02
CA GLY A 143 13.76 5.44 5.77
C GLY A 143 12.34 6.01 5.65
N VAL A 144 12.17 7.25 6.07
CA VAL A 144 10.90 7.94 5.86
C VAL A 144 10.76 8.30 4.38
N LEU A 145 9.62 7.94 3.82
CA LEU A 145 9.26 8.33 2.45
C LEU A 145 8.71 9.76 2.47
N GLU A 146 9.52 10.70 2.02
CA GLU A 146 9.13 12.11 1.92
C GLU A 146 8.43 12.36 0.60
N LEU A 147 7.13 12.60 0.66
CA LEU A 147 6.25 12.84 -0.48
C LEU A 147 5.59 14.22 -0.35
N THR A 148 5.36 14.88 -1.51
CA THR A 148 4.46 16.04 -1.59
C THR A 148 3.00 15.63 -1.36
N GLU A 149 2.11 16.60 -1.13
CA GLU A 149 0.69 16.29 -0.96
C GLU A 149 0.07 15.70 -2.24
N GLU A 150 0.49 16.16 -3.44
CA GLU A 150 0.08 15.57 -4.71
C GLU A 150 0.53 14.13 -4.84
N GLN A 151 1.80 13.82 -4.48
CA GLN A 151 2.34 12.47 -4.51
C GLN A 151 1.62 11.54 -3.51
N LYS A 152 1.30 12.05 -2.30
CA LYS A 152 0.48 11.31 -1.34
C LYS A 152 -0.90 11.02 -1.90
N TYR A 153 -1.55 12.02 -2.53
CA TYR A 153 -2.84 11.83 -3.16
C TYR A 153 -2.81 10.71 -4.19
N VAL A 154 -1.83 10.70 -5.11
CA VAL A 154 -1.66 9.64 -6.13
C VAL A 154 -1.53 8.26 -5.49
N VAL A 155 -0.69 8.13 -4.43
CA VAL A 155 -0.50 6.86 -3.71
C VAL A 155 -1.80 6.36 -3.06
N PHE A 156 -2.54 7.25 -2.41
CA PHE A 156 -3.79 6.88 -1.72
C PHE A 156 -4.97 6.69 -2.69
N ALA A 157 -5.02 7.43 -3.77
CA ALA A 157 -6.05 7.26 -4.80
C ALA A 157 -5.81 6.02 -5.67
N GLY A 158 -4.57 5.50 -5.73
CA GLY A 158 -4.23 4.33 -6.53
C GLY A 158 -4.25 4.60 -8.04
N ILE A 159 -3.99 5.84 -8.43
CA ILE A 159 -4.05 6.30 -9.82
C ILE A 159 -2.70 6.03 -10.51
#